data_b2f2cf10d6d971f7e489838256f7de7f
#
_entry.id   b2f2cf10d6d971f7e489838256f7de7f
#
_cell.length_a   1.000
_cell.length_b   1.000
_cell.length_c   1.000
_cell.angle_alpha   90.00
_cell.angle_beta   90.00
_cell.angle_gamma   90.00
#
_symmetry.space_group_name_H-M   'P 1'
#
loop_
_entity.id
_entity.type
_entity.pdbx_description
1 polymer ?
#
loop_
_entity_poly.entity_id
_entity_poly.type
_entity_poly.pdbx_seq_one_letter_code
_entity_poly.pdbx_strand_id
1 'polypeptide(L)'
;MNLFVEADWLAAHLNDPDIAIVDTRSTPHGAPGQVLESGRDQYAKGHIPGAVFLDYAEDLHDLSTPYAARVAPPERFAQVVGKAGIGDRTRVIAYDAGDVSYAARMVWMLRYYGHDDAAILAGGLRDWIAAGYPIVGDVPVPVPQLFTPKVRPELRATKDEVLAVANGESAAQLLETQRDGTYAMRDRDIKGAHRVSASALLEDARGGRIAPAERLQELTHGLDRNRRTIVSCGSGVGASGSYLALLEAGFTDVAVYDGSWMEWSHDNLPTVPKKR
;
A
#
# COMPACT_ATOMS: atom_id res chain seq x y z
N MET A 1 -11.25 12.10 6.74
CA MET A 1 -10.50 12.59 5.55
C MET A 1 -10.89 11.71 4.39
N ASN A 2 -11.24 12.25 3.24
CA ASN A 2 -11.64 11.41 2.11
C ASN A 2 -10.39 10.69 1.55
N LEU A 3 -10.37 9.37 1.62
CA LEU A 3 -9.21 8.55 1.21
C LEU A 3 -9.03 8.53 -0.30
N PHE A 4 -10.10 8.78 -1.07
CA PHE A 4 -10.07 8.79 -2.53
C PHE A 4 -10.44 10.16 -3.09
N VAL A 5 -9.85 10.48 -4.23
CA VAL A 5 -10.26 11.58 -5.09
C VAL A 5 -10.64 11.04 -6.46
N GLU A 6 -11.64 11.66 -7.10
CA GLU A 6 -12.09 11.27 -8.43
C GLU A 6 -11.25 11.98 -9.51
N ALA A 7 -11.25 11.43 -10.74
CA ALA A 7 -10.46 11.95 -11.85
C ALA A 7 -10.82 13.42 -12.19
N ASP A 8 -12.11 13.76 -12.17
CA ASP A 8 -12.58 15.13 -12.44
C ASP A 8 -12.05 16.14 -11.40
N TRP A 9 -12.02 15.70 -10.12
CA TRP A 9 -11.45 16.55 -9.07
C TRP A 9 -9.95 16.77 -9.31
N LEU A 10 -9.18 15.71 -9.60
CA LEU A 10 -7.75 15.85 -9.85
C LEU A 10 -7.47 16.70 -11.09
N ALA A 11 -8.26 16.53 -12.16
CA ALA A 11 -8.12 17.32 -13.39
C ALA A 11 -8.30 18.82 -13.14
N ALA A 12 -9.20 19.19 -12.22
CA ALA A 12 -9.41 20.59 -11.84
C ALA A 12 -8.28 21.15 -10.95
N HIS A 13 -7.43 20.30 -10.36
CA HIS A 13 -6.38 20.65 -9.39
C HIS A 13 -4.95 20.33 -9.86
N LEU A 14 -4.75 20.01 -11.15
CA LEU A 14 -3.43 19.65 -11.69
C LEU A 14 -2.33 20.71 -11.46
N ASN A 15 -2.73 21.98 -11.40
CA ASN A 15 -1.81 23.12 -11.25
C ASN A 15 -1.80 23.70 -9.84
N ASP A 16 -2.42 23.03 -8.87
CA ASP A 16 -2.42 23.48 -7.48
C ASP A 16 -1.01 23.31 -6.89
N PRO A 17 -0.36 24.39 -6.44
CA PRO A 17 1.01 24.34 -5.95
C PRO A 17 1.17 23.55 -4.63
N ASP A 18 0.09 23.30 -3.92
CA ASP A 18 0.10 22.55 -2.66
C ASP A 18 -0.19 21.05 -2.87
N ILE A 19 -0.38 20.61 -4.12
CA ILE A 19 -0.62 19.21 -4.47
C ILE A 19 0.59 18.60 -5.18
N ALA A 20 1.02 17.43 -4.71
CA ALA A 20 1.95 16.56 -5.41
C ALA A 20 1.23 15.31 -5.93
N ILE A 21 1.31 15.07 -7.23
CA ILE A 21 0.77 13.87 -7.86
C ILE A 21 1.89 12.85 -7.99
N VAL A 22 1.67 11.63 -7.49
CA VAL A 22 2.70 10.59 -7.44
C VAL A 22 2.26 9.35 -8.22
N ASP A 23 3.01 9.04 -9.26
CA ASP A 23 2.90 7.78 -9.99
C ASP A 23 3.69 6.70 -9.24
N THR A 24 2.98 5.69 -8.80
CA THR A 24 3.54 4.57 -8.03
C THR A 24 3.44 3.25 -8.79
N ARG A 25 3.23 3.30 -10.11
CA ARG A 25 3.11 2.10 -10.92
C ARG A 25 4.36 1.22 -10.78
N SER A 26 4.12 -0.06 -10.64
CA SER A 26 5.15 -1.10 -10.67
C SER A 26 4.64 -2.26 -11.48
N THR A 27 5.50 -3.07 -12.05
CA THR A 27 5.07 -4.25 -12.77
C THR A 27 4.61 -5.31 -11.76
N PRO A 28 3.41 -5.89 -11.93
CA PRO A 28 2.94 -6.96 -11.06
C PRO A 28 3.94 -8.10 -11.02
N HIS A 29 4.21 -8.62 -9.82
CA HIS A 29 5.19 -9.67 -9.63
C HIS A 29 4.81 -10.96 -10.32
N GLY A 30 5.82 -11.64 -10.84
CA GLY A 30 5.81 -13.07 -11.04
C GLY A 30 5.72 -13.85 -9.72
N ALA A 31 6.21 -15.11 -9.73
CA ALA A 31 6.15 -16.02 -8.60
C ALA A 31 6.72 -15.43 -7.28
N PRO A 32 6.31 -15.96 -6.09
CA PRO A 32 6.86 -15.54 -4.79
C PRO A 32 8.38 -15.52 -4.80
N GLY A 33 8.99 -14.39 -4.40
CA GLY A 33 10.44 -14.21 -4.38
C GLY A 33 11.04 -13.50 -5.58
N GLN A 34 10.25 -13.07 -6.55
CA GLN A 34 10.75 -12.23 -7.65
C GLN A 34 10.95 -10.77 -7.23
N VAL A 35 11.96 -10.15 -7.82
CA VAL A 35 12.31 -8.74 -7.65
C VAL A 35 11.15 -7.86 -8.13
N LEU A 36 10.87 -6.79 -7.39
CA LEU A 36 9.98 -5.72 -7.87
C LEU A 36 10.56 -5.15 -9.18
N GLU A 37 9.76 -5.15 -10.24
CA GLU A 37 10.16 -4.49 -11.47
C GLU A 37 9.69 -3.04 -11.45
N SER A 38 10.60 -2.14 -11.82
CA SER A 38 10.33 -0.71 -11.91
C SER A 38 9.23 -0.40 -12.94
N GLY A 39 8.33 0.50 -12.60
CA GLY A 39 7.34 1.06 -13.52
C GLY A 39 7.86 2.22 -14.37
N ARG A 40 9.15 2.54 -14.30
CA ARG A 40 9.78 3.70 -14.94
C ARG A 40 9.52 3.78 -16.45
N ASP A 41 9.64 2.65 -17.16
CA ASP A 41 9.36 2.60 -18.59
C ASP A 41 7.90 2.85 -18.93
N GLN A 42 6.99 2.44 -18.04
CA GLN A 42 5.55 2.71 -18.19
C GLN A 42 5.25 4.19 -17.94
N TYR A 43 5.89 4.77 -16.92
CA TYR A 43 5.79 6.20 -16.63
C TYR A 43 6.29 7.05 -17.79
N ALA A 44 7.45 6.72 -18.37
CA ALA A 44 8.03 7.42 -19.51
C ALA A 44 7.14 7.38 -20.77
N LYS A 45 6.36 6.30 -20.95
CA LYS A 45 5.41 6.18 -22.07
C LYS A 45 4.18 7.04 -21.91
N GLY A 46 3.81 7.40 -20.68
CA GLY A 46 2.69 8.28 -20.40
C GLY A 46 2.25 8.23 -18.94
N HIS A 47 2.03 9.41 -18.38
CA HIS A 47 1.60 9.62 -17.00
C HIS A 47 0.68 10.83 -16.90
N ILE A 48 0.02 11.03 -15.75
CA ILE A 48 -0.83 12.19 -15.48
C ILE A 48 0.04 13.46 -15.49
N PRO A 49 -0.37 14.55 -16.14
CA PRO A 49 0.41 15.79 -16.20
C PRO A 49 0.85 16.25 -14.80
N GLY A 50 2.14 16.59 -14.66
CA GLY A 50 2.73 17.02 -13.39
C GLY A 50 3.04 15.90 -12.38
N ALA A 51 2.69 14.67 -12.66
CA ALA A 51 3.02 13.55 -11.76
C ALA A 51 4.51 13.26 -11.72
N VAL A 52 5.06 13.08 -10.53
CA VAL A 52 6.40 12.54 -10.30
C VAL A 52 6.34 11.02 -10.13
N PHE A 53 7.38 10.32 -10.56
CA PHE A 53 7.48 8.87 -10.38
C PHE A 53 8.32 8.53 -9.16
N LEU A 54 7.79 7.68 -8.27
CA LEU A 54 8.50 7.12 -7.14
C LEU A 54 8.53 5.59 -7.23
N ASP A 55 9.74 5.06 -7.34
CA ASP A 55 9.98 3.64 -7.58
C ASP A 55 10.04 2.84 -6.28
N TYR A 56 9.19 1.84 -6.16
CA TYR A 56 9.24 0.95 -4.99
C TYR A 56 10.47 0.06 -4.96
N ALA A 57 11.01 -0.30 -6.10
CA ALA A 57 12.18 -1.17 -6.18
C ALA A 57 13.48 -0.44 -5.82
N GLU A 58 13.56 0.86 -6.14
CA GLU A 58 14.78 1.64 -6.00
C GLU A 58 14.68 2.75 -4.94
N ASP A 59 13.59 3.52 -4.95
CA ASP A 59 13.48 4.74 -4.16
C ASP A 59 12.94 4.48 -2.75
N LEU A 60 11.84 3.73 -2.66
CA LEU A 60 11.02 3.57 -1.46
C LEU A 60 11.32 2.28 -0.67
N HIS A 61 12.35 1.56 -1.09
CA HIS A 61 12.74 0.27 -0.52
C HIS A 61 13.91 0.42 0.46
N ASP A 62 13.90 -0.41 1.52
CA ASP A 62 15.04 -0.59 2.42
C ASP A 62 16.09 -1.51 1.75
N LEU A 63 17.14 -0.92 1.22
CA LEU A 63 18.22 -1.61 0.52
C LEU A 63 19.11 -2.46 1.46
N SER A 64 18.96 -2.34 2.78
CA SER A 64 19.74 -3.13 3.75
C SER A 64 19.19 -4.53 3.98
N THR A 65 18.00 -4.85 3.42
CA THR A 65 17.35 -6.14 3.59
C THR A 65 17.24 -6.89 2.26
N PRO A 66 17.27 -8.23 2.28
CA PRO A 66 17.05 -9.03 1.07
C PRO A 66 15.57 -9.10 0.66
N TYR A 67 14.66 -8.56 1.48
CA TYR A 67 13.22 -8.64 1.25
C TYR A 67 12.74 -7.45 0.44
N ALA A 68 12.12 -7.70 -0.71
CA ALA A 68 11.54 -6.67 -1.53
C ALA A 68 10.42 -5.91 -0.80
N ALA A 69 10.24 -4.65 -1.17
CA ALA A 69 9.17 -3.77 -0.69
C ALA A 69 9.15 -3.44 0.82
N ARG A 70 10.24 -3.69 1.55
CA ARG A 70 10.40 -3.15 2.90
C ARG A 70 10.41 -1.63 2.86
N VAL A 71 9.72 -0.98 3.79
CA VAL A 71 9.71 0.47 3.86
C VAL A 71 11.12 1.02 4.10
N ALA A 72 11.55 1.98 3.28
CA ALA A 72 12.84 2.64 3.43
C ALA A 72 13.00 3.26 4.82
N PRO A 73 14.22 3.36 5.38
CA PRO A 73 14.47 4.08 6.62
C PRO A 73 13.99 5.55 6.56
N PRO A 74 13.65 6.18 7.70
CA PRO A 74 13.05 7.52 7.74
C PRO A 74 13.83 8.58 6.97
N GLU A 75 15.15 8.59 7.11
CA GLU A 75 16.04 9.57 6.46
C GLU A 75 16.04 9.39 4.94
N ARG A 76 16.07 8.14 4.46
CA ARG A 76 16.00 7.83 3.04
C ARG A 76 14.63 8.20 2.47
N PHE A 77 13.55 7.82 3.16
CA PHE A 77 12.19 8.17 2.74
C PHE A 77 12.03 9.70 2.63
N ALA A 78 12.44 10.44 3.66
CA ALA A 78 12.37 11.91 3.68
C ALA A 78 13.17 12.54 2.53
N GLN A 79 14.38 12.03 2.26
CA GLN A 79 15.21 12.53 1.16
C GLN A 79 14.53 12.30 -0.21
N VAL A 80 13.96 11.12 -0.41
CA VAL A 80 13.32 10.74 -1.68
C VAL A 80 12.07 11.57 -1.93
N VAL A 81 11.14 11.61 -0.97
CA VAL A 81 9.87 12.34 -1.14
C VAL A 81 10.12 13.85 -1.17
N GLY A 82 11.09 14.36 -0.40
CA GLY A 82 11.47 15.77 -0.43
C GLY A 82 12.01 16.20 -1.80
N LYS A 83 12.86 15.40 -2.44
CA LYS A 83 13.33 15.63 -3.81
C LYS A 83 12.20 15.59 -4.84
N ALA A 84 11.16 14.80 -4.57
CA ALA A 84 9.95 14.72 -5.40
C ALA A 84 8.97 15.89 -5.18
N GLY A 85 9.35 16.91 -4.38
CA GLY A 85 8.53 18.08 -4.12
C GLY A 85 7.48 17.89 -3.00
N ILE A 86 7.58 16.81 -2.23
CA ILE A 86 6.67 16.51 -1.13
C ILE A 86 7.27 17.03 0.19
N GLY A 87 6.65 18.03 0.78
CA GLY A 87 7.02 18.60 2.07
C GLY A 87 5.97 18.34 3.15
N ASP A 88 6.19 18.87 4.35
CA ASP A 88 5.32 18.65 5.52
C ASP A 88 3.87 19.10 5.32
N ARG A 89 3.58 20.00 4.38
CA ARG A 89 2.25 20.55 4.10
C ARG A 89 1.70 20.21 2.72
N THR A 90 2.41 19.43 1.95
CA THR A 90 2.00 19.06 0.58
C THR A 90 0.91 18.00 0.65
N ARG A 91 -0.23 18.23 0.01
CA ARG A 91 -1.22 17.20 -0.20
C ARG A 91 -0.76 16.22 -1.28
N VAL A 92 -0.72 14.93 -0.97
CA VAL A 92 -0.24 13.91 -1.89
C VAL A 92 -1.41 13.15 -2.50
N ILE A 93 -1.45 13.08 -3.83
CA ILE A 93 -2.39 12.23 -4.57
C ILE A 93 -1.59 11.12 -5.26
N ALA A 94 -1.65 9.93 -4.70
CA ALA A 94 -0.98 8.75 -5.24
C ALA A 94 -1.87 8.00 -6.22
N TYR A 95 -1.30 7.49 -7.30
CA TYR A 95 -2.01 6.59 -8.21
C TYR A 95 -1.10 5.46 -8.70
N ASP A 96 -1.72 4.37 -9.12
CA ASP A 96 -1.09 3.27 -9.83
C ASP A 96 -1.84 2.92 -11.12
N ALA A 97 -1.68 1.72 -11.65
CA ALA A 97 -2.35 1.31 -12.89
C ALA A 97 -3.88 1.17 -12.72
N GLY A 98 -4.39 1.10 -11.50
CA GLY A 98 -5.82 0.96 -11.16
C GLY A 98 -6.15 -0.26 -10.33
N ASP A 99 -5.17 -0.86 -9.64
CA ASP A 99 -5.39 -1.96 -8.68
C ASP A 99 -5.30 -1.52 -7.21
N VAL A 100 -4.97 -0.29 -6.98
CA VAL A 100 -4.87 0.43 -5.71
C VAL A 100 -3.72 -0.01 -4.78
N SER A 101 -3.04 -1.11 -5.05
CA SER A 101 -2.06 -1.69 -4.12
C SER A 101 -0.85 -0.80 -3.86
N TYR A 102 -0.27 -0.27 -4.92
CA TYR A 102 0.93 0.58 -4.81
C TYR A 102 0.58 1.99 -4.35
N ALA A 103 -0.54 2.55 -4.81
CA ALA A 103 -1.04 3.83 -4.32
C ALA A 103 -1.37 3.77 -2.82
N ALA A 104 -2.03 2.70 -2.38
CA ALA A 104 -2.31 2.47 -0.96
C ALA A 104 -1.03 2.28 -0.14
N ARG A 105 -0.01 1.63 -0.71
CA ARG A 105 1.31 1.51 -0.07
C ARG A 105 1.95 2.88 0.15
N MET A 106 1.88 3.78 -0.83
CA MET A 106 2.40 5.14 -0.68
C MET A 106 1.66 5.90 0.42
N VAL A 107 0.33 5.85 0.45
CA VAL A 107 -0.48 6.50 1.49
C VAL A 107 -0.16 5.93 2.87
N TRP A 108 0.00 4.59 3.00
CA TRP A 108 0.39 3.98 4.27
C TRP A 108 1.79 4.42 4.72
N MET A 109 2.78 4.49 3.83
CA MET A 109 4.13 4.96 4.17
C MET A 109 4.14 6.42 4.63
N LEU A 110 3.39 7.29 3.94
CA LEU A 110 3.24 8.69 4.35
C LEU A 110 2.65 8.77 5.77
N ARG A 111 1.57 8.03 6.05
CA ARG A 111 0.98 7.96 7.39
C ARG A 111 1.94 7.40 8.43
N TYR A 112 2.69 6.35 8.09
CA TYR A 112 3.71 5.76 8.96
C TYR A 112 4.79 6.78 9.34
N TYR A 113 5.11 7.70 8.43
CA TYR A 113 6.03 8.81 8.67
C TYR A 113 5.36 10.11 9.13
N GLY A 114 4.10 10.05 9.56
CA GLY A 114 3.40 11.14 10.22
C GLY A 114 2.74 12.16 9.29
N HIS A 115 2.62 11.84 7.99
CA HIS A 115 1.99 12.70 7.00
C HIS A 115 0.61 12.14 6.61
N ASP A 116 -0.47 12.80 7.07
CA ASP A 116 -1.83 12.30 6.89
C ASP A 116 -2.56 12.87 5.66
N ASP A 117 -2.08 14.00 5.09
CA ASP A 117 -2.74 14.62 3.94
C ASP A 117 -2.35 13.92 2.63
N ALA A 118 -2.81 12.68 2.52
CA ALA A 118 -2.60 11.84 1.35
C ALA A 118 -3.88 11.12 0.96
N ALA A 119 -4.13 11.03 -0.35
CA ALA A 119 -5.27 10.35 -0.94
C ALA A 119 -4.84 9.51 -2.16
N ILE A 120 -5.74 8.67 -2.63
CA ILE A 120 -5.58 7.80 -3.80
C ILE A 120 -6.47 8.31 -4.91
N LEU A 121 -5.96 8.36 -6.14
CA LEU A 121 -6.80 8.56 -7.32
C LEU A 121 -7.63 7.28 -7.55
N ALA A 122 -8.93 7.42 -7.44
CA ALA A 122 -9.86 6.31 -7.64
C ALA A 122 -9.73 5.74 -9.06
N GLY A 123 -9.57 4.41 -9.16
CA GLY A 123 -9.36 3.72 -10.43
C GLY A 123 -8.00 3.95 -11.11
N GLY A 124 -7.14 4.79 -10.51
CA GLY A 124 -5.78 5.05 -10.98
C GLY A 124 -5.69 5.59 -12.40
N LEU A 125 -4.57 5.30 -13.08
CA LEU A 125 -4.35 5.77 -14.46
C LEU A 125 -5.38 5.22 -15.44
N ARG A 126 -5.88 4.01 -15.21
CA ARG A 126 -6.88 3.41 -16.09
C ARG A 126 -8.16 4.26 -16.17
N ASP A 127 -8.72 4.67 -15.02
CA ASP A 127 -9.96 5.45 -14.98
C ASP A 127 -9.73 6.91 -15.42
N TRP A 128 -8.53 7.46 -15.17
CA TRP A 128 -8.10 8.74 -15.70
C TRP A 128 -8.17 8.78 -17.23
N ILE A 129 -7.60 7.75 -17.89
CA ILE A 129 -7.63 7.62 -19.36
C ILE A 129 -9.06 7.36 -19.85
N ALA A 130 -9.82 6.52 -19.17
CA ALA A 130 -11.21 6.21 -19.54
C ALA A 130 -12.12 7.44 -19.46
N ALA A 131 -11.84 8.39 -18.55
CA ALA A 131 -12.52 9.66 -18.45
C ALA A 131 -12.11 10.67 -19.56
N GLY A 132 -11.15 10.30 -20.42
CA GLY A 132 -10.70 11.14 -21.55
C GLY A 132 -9.67 12.19 -21.16
N TYR A 133 -9.08 12.14 -19.99
CA TYR A 133 -8.06 13.08 -19.56
C TYR A 133 -6.69 12.79 -20.20
N PRO A 134 -5.86 13.84 -20.42
CA PRO A 134 -4.59 13.69 -21.12
C PRO A 134 -3.55 12.95 -20.29
N ILE A 135 -2.65 12.26 -20.99
CA ILE A 135 -1.38 11.77 -20.45
C ILE A 135 -0.23 12.45 -21.20
N VAL A 136 0.90 12.61 -20.54
CA VAL A 136 2.09 13.26 -21.07
C VAL A 136 3.32 12.37 -20.85
N GLY A 137 4.38 12.60 -21.66
CA GLY A 137 5.67 11.94 -21.48
C GLY A 137 6.75 12.86 -20.87
N ASP A 138 6.42 14.15 -20.67
CA ASP A 138 7.36 15.15 -20.16
C ASP A 138 7.55 14.97 -18.64
N VAL A 139 8.76 14.63 -18.21
CA VAL A 139 9.08 14.42 -16.80
C VAL A 139 9.17 15.76 -16.07
N PRO A 140 8.35 16.03 -15.06
CA PRO A 140 8.43 17.28 -14.31
C PRO A 140 9.72 17.35 -13.48
N VAL A 141 10.17 18.57 -13.25
CA VAL A 141 11.29 18.87 -12.33
C VAL A 141 10.71 19.57 -11.10
N PRO A 142 10.35 18.83 -10.05
CA PRO A 142 9.75 19.42 -8.86
C PRO A 142 10.77 20.29 -8.11
N VAL A 143 10.27 21.32 -7.43
CA VAL A 143 11.09 22.09 -6.48
C VAL A 143 11.22 21.26 -5.20
N PRO A 144 12.43 20.90 -4.76
CA PRO A 144 12.61 20.10 -3.55
C PRO A 144 12.00 20.77 -2.32
N GLN A 145 11.39 19.98 -1.46
CA GLN A 145 10.75 20.41 -0.22
C GLN A 145 11.37 19.69 1.00
N LEU A 146 11.21 20.27 2.18
CA LEU A 146 11.59 19.62 3.42
C LEU A 146 10.45 18.71 3.88
N PHE A 147 10.75 17.42 4.00
CA PHE A 147 9.87 16.45 4.65
C PHE A 147 10.48 16.01 5.98
N THR A 148 9.72 16.17 7.07
CA THR A 148 10.17 15.85 8.44
C THR A 148 9.46 14.58 8.93
N PRO A 149 10.10 13.40 8.87
CA PRO A 149 9.45 12.15 9.23
C PRO A 149 9.18 12.09 10.74
N LYS A 150 7.95 11.74 11.10
CA LYS A 150 7.49 11.47 12.48
C LYS A 150 7.00 10.05 12.54
N VAL A 151 7.90 9.12 12.81
CA VAL A 151 7.60 7.68 12.78
C VAL A 151 6.47 7.33 13.75
N ARG A 152 5.48 6.59 13.25
CA ARG A 152 4.36 6.01 14.01
C ARG A 152 4.52 4.50 14.08
N PRO A 153 5.30 3.98 15.04
CA PRO A 153 5.64 2.56 15.10
C PRO A 153 4.41 1.67 15.25
N GLU A 154 3.33 2.18 15.82
CA GLU A 154 2.05 1.48 15.96
C GLU A 154 1.41 1.08 14.62
N LEU A 155 1.74 1.74 13.52
CA LEU A 155 1.22 1.41 12.18
C LEU A 155 1.97 0.28 11.47
N ARG A 156 3.10 -0.16 12.04
CA ARG A 156 3.92 -1.23 11.48
C ARG A 156 4.11 -2.34 12.51
N ALA A 157 3.57 -3.51 12.24
CA ALA A 157 3.80 -4.68 13.09
C ALA A 157 5.19 -5.26 12.85
N THR A 158 5.83 -5.66 13.94
CA THR A 158 7.12 -6.36 13.90
C THR A 158 6.93 -7.85 13.67
N LYS A 159 8.00 -8.52 13.24
CA LYS A 159 8.04 -9.98 13.15
C LYS A 159 7.74 -10.64 14.49
N ASP A 160 8.28 -10.10 15.59
CA ASP A 160 8.07 -10.63 16.94
C ASP A 160 6.62 -10.51 17.40
N GLU A 161 5.92 -9.41 17.06
CA GLU A 161 4.46 -9.29 17.32
C GLU A 161 3.68 -10.39 16.59
N VAL A 162 3.99 -10.66 15.33
CA VAL A 162 3.33 -11.71 14.55
C VAL A 162 3.69 -13.11 15.10
N LEU A 163 4.94 -13.31 15.52
CA LEU A 163 5.38 -14.56 16.14
C LEU A 163 4.64 -14.83 17.48
N ALA A 164 4.43 -13.81 18.29
CA ALA A 164 3.63 -13.92 19.51
C ALA A 164 2.18 -14.35 19.22
N VAL A 165 1.56 -13.85 18.15
CA VAL A 165 0.24 -14.34 17.71
C VAL A 165 0.30 -15.78 17.26
N ALA A 166 1.29 -16.16 16.46
CA ALA A 166 1.46 -17.54 15.98
C ALA A 166 1.69 -18.55 17.12
N ASN A 167 2.31 -18.13 18.21
CA ASN A 167 2.53 -18.93 19.41
C ASN A 167 1.34 -18.96 20.37
N GLY A 168 0.33 -18.11 20.18
CA GLY A 168 -0.81 -17.96 21.09
C GLY A 168 -0.50 -17.11 22.34
N GLU A 169 0.56 -16.30 22.28
CA GLU A 169 1.05 -15.43 23.36
C GLU A 169 0.47 -14.01 23.27
N SER A 170 -0.20 -13.68 22.15
CA SER A 170 -0.82 -12.39 21.91
C SER A 170 -2.29 -12.56 21.55
N ALA A 171 -3.14 -11.64 22.04
CA ALA A 171 -4.54 -11.56 21.68
C ALA A 171 -4.81 -10.79 20.37
N ALA A 172 -3.78 -10.25 19.71
CA ALA A 172 -3.95 -9.55 18.45
C ALA A 172 -4.55 -10.46 17.36
N GLN A 173 -5.31 -9.87 16.46
CA GLN A 173 -5.86 -10.54 15.28
C GLN A 173 -4.83 -10.47 14.15
N LEU A 174 -4.48 -11.59 13.54
CA LEU A 174 -3.62 -11.63 12.37
C LEU A 174 -4.45 -11.98 11.15
N LEU A 175 -4.44 -11.11 10.14
CA LEU A 175 -5.18 -11.29 8.90
C LEU A 175 -4.23 -11.55 7.73
N GLU A 176 -4.47 -12.64 7.02
CA GLU A 176 -3.84 -12.92 5.74
C GLU A 176 -4.71 -12.30 4.63
N THR A 177 -4.18 -11.27 3.98
CA THR A 177 -4.94 -10.45 3.02
C THR A 177 -4.38 -10.49 1.60
N GLN A 178 -3.55 -11.48 1.26
CA GLN A 178 -3.04 -11.62 -0.10
C GLN A 178 -4.17 -11.76 -1.13
N ARG A 179 -4.00 -11.20 -2.33
CA ARG A 179 -4.97 -11.35 -3.42
C ARG A 179 -5.14 -12.81 -3.81
N ASP A 180 -6.36 -13.20 -4.23
CA ASP A 180 -6.73 -14.60 -4.41
C ASP A 180 -5.83 -15.32 -5.41
N GLY A 181 -5.47 -14.70 -6.54
CA GLY A 181 -4.60 -15.30 -7.54
C GLY A 181 -3.22 -15.69 -7.00
N THR A 182 -2.56 -14.76 -6.29
CA THR A 182 -1.24 -15.02 -5.70
C THR A 182 -1.32 -15.89 -4.44
N TYR A 183 -2.40 -15.77 -3.67
CA TYR A 183 -2.66 -16.65 -2.54
C TYR A 183 -2.85 -18.11 -2.95
N ALA A 184 -3.48 -18.35 -4.09
CA ALA A 184 -3.67 -19.72 -4.63
C ALA A 184 -2.35 -20.46 -4.88
N MET A 185 -1.26 -19.74 -5.10
CA MET A 185 0.08 -20.29 -5.35
C MET A 185 0.81 -20.78 -4.08
N ARG A 186 0.27 -20.52 -2.88
CA ARG A 186 0.83 -20.99 -1.61
C ARG A 186 0.13 -22.26 -1.16
N ASP A 187 0.83 -23.08 -0.41
CA ASP A 187 0.33 -24.30 0.24
C ASP A 187 0.20 -24.16 1.76
N ARG A 188 0.77 -23.10 2.34
CA ARG A 188 0.83 -22.84 3.79
C ARG A 188 0.45 -21.42 4.13
N ASP A 189 0.01 -21.22 5.38
CA ASP A 189 -0.31 -19.93 5.98
C ASP A 189 0.53 -19.67 7.22
N ILE A 190 0.63 -18.40 7.62
CA ILE A 190 1.14 -18.02 8.94
C ILE A 190 0.20 -18.64 9.99
N LYS A 191 0.76 -19.35 10.95
CA LYS A 191 -0.04 -19.95 12.03
C LYS A 191 -0.80 -18.86 12.79
N GLY A 192 -2.08 -19.07 13.03
CA GLY A 192 -2.97 -18.11 13.69
C GLY A 192 -3.60 -17.06 12.79
N ALA A 193 -3.22 -17.00 11.51
CA ALA A 193 -3.82 -16.05 10.58
C ALA A 193 -5.26 -16.45 10.17
N HIS A 194 -6.12 -15.43 10.06
CA HIS A 194 -7.45 -15.54 9.47
C HIS A 194 -7.43 -14.97 8.05
N ARG A 195 -8.04 -15.68 7.11
CA ARG A 195 -8.11 -15.25 5.72
C ARG A 195 -9.20 -14.20 5.51
N VAL A 196 -8.81 -13.01 5.03
CA VAL A 196 -9.72 -11.99 4.50
C VAL A 196 -9.14 -11.52 3.16
N SER A 197 -9.77 -11.86 2.04
CA SER A 197 -9.21 -11.58 0.72
C SER A 197 -9.09 -10.09 0.40
N ALA A 198 -7.90 -9.61 0.05
CA ALA A 198 -7.71 -8.25 -0.47
C ALA A 198 -8.50 -8.04 -1.77
N SER A 199 -8.66 -9.07 -2.61
CA SER A 199 -9.47 -8.99 -3.84
C SER A 199 -10.93 -8.62 -3.54
N ALA A 200 -11.45 -9.06 -2.38
CA ALA A 200 -12.80 -8.70 -1.94
C ALA A 200 -12.84 -7.35 -1.21
N LEU A 201 -11.84 -7.04 -0.37
CA LEU A 201 -11.75 -5.77 0.35
C LEU A 201 -11.57 -4.57 -0.58
N LEU A 202 -10.88 -4.76 -1.71
CA LEU A 202 -10.52 -3.71 -2.67
C LEU A 202 -11.34 -3.77 -3.96
N GLU A 203 -12.34 -4.64 -4.03
CA GLU A 203 -13.20 -4.83 -5.20
C GLU A 203 -12.42 -4.85 -6.54
N ASP A 204 -11.47 -5.77 -6.68
CA ASP A 204 -10.63 -5.89 -7.89
C ASP A 204 -11.45 -5.86 -9.20
N ALA A 205 -12.63 -6.47 -9.20
CA ALA A 205 -13.53 -6.49 -10.35
C ALA A 205 -14.09 -5.10 -10.73
N ARG A 206 -14.04 -4.12 -9.83
CA ARG A 206 -14.52 -2.75 -10.02
C ARG A 206 -13.39 -1.73 -10.13
N GLY A 207 -12.16 -2.21 -10.28
CA GLY A 207 -11.04 -1.32 -10.52
C GLY A 207 -10.37 -0.75 -9.29
N GLY A 208 -10.27 -1.54 -8.22
CA GLY A 208 -9.44 -1.15 -7.09
C GLY A 208 -9.99 0.03 -6.31
N ARG A 209 -11.23 -0.09 -5.85
CA ARG A 209 -11.84 0.79 -4.84
C ARG A 209 -12.03 -0.01 -3.56
N ILE A 210 -12.06 0.65 -2.43
CA ILE A 210 -12.48 -0.02 -1.18
C ILE A 210 -13.95 -0.44 -1.32
N ALA A 211 -14.25 -1.65 -0.86
CA ALA A 211 -15.59 -2.20 -0.87
C ALA A 211 -16.57 -1.33 -0.06
N PRO A 212 -17.86 -1.25 -0.43
CA PRO A 212 -18.86 -0.53 0.33
C PRO A 212 -18.94 -0.99 1.78
N ALA A 213 -19.43 -0.11 2.69
CA ALA A 213 -19.46 -0.35 4.12
C ALA A 213 -20.15 -1.67 4.50
N GLU A 214 -21.29 -1.98 3.87
CA GLU A 214 -22.02 -3.22 4.09
C GLU A 214 -21.17 -4.44 3.75
N ARG A 215 -20.47 -4.38 2.63
CA ARG A 215 -19.58 -5.48 2.20
C ARG A 215 -18.38 -5.63 3.12
N LEU A 216 -17.78 -4.53 3.58
CA LEU A 216 -16.70 -4.56 4.57
C LEU A 216 -17.17 -5.19 5.89
N GLN A 217 -18.41 -4.89 6.34
CA GLN A 217 -18.98 -5.50 7.53
C GLN A 217 -19.14 -7.02 7.40
N GLU A 218 -19.59 -7.49 6.25
CA GLU A 218 -19.69 -8.92 5.95
C GLU A 218 -18.32 -9.61 5.96
N LEU A 219 -17.34 -9.01 5.25
CA LEU A 219 -16.00 -9.57 5.10
C LEU A 219 -15.21 -9.61 6.42
N THR A 220 -15.54 -8.71 7.35
CA THR A 220 -14.90 -8.60 8.66
C THR A 220 -15.77 -9.15 9.79
N HIS A 221 -16.86 -9.87 9.46
CA HIS A 221 -17.73 -10.47 10.47
C HIS A 221 -16.94 -11.38 11.42
N GLY A 222 -17.18 -11.22 12.71
CA GLY A 222 -16.49 -11.99 13.76
C GLY A 222 -15.13 -11.43 14.20
N LEU A 223 -14.64 -10.36 13.55
CA LEU A 223 -13.45 -9.63 14.00
C LEU A 223 -13.85 -8.52 14.98
N ASP A 224 -13.01 -8.30 15.98
CA ASP A 224 -13.17 -7.23 16.97
C ASP A 224 -12.47 -5.95 16.45
N ARG A 225 -13.24 -4.90 16.18
CA ARG A 225 -12.73 -3.64 15.62
C ARG A 225 -11.85 -2.83 16.55
N ASN A 226 -11.97 -3.09 17.87
CA ASN A 226 -11.18 -2.39 18.90
C ASN A 226 -9.91 -3.16 19.29
N ARG A 227 -9.70 -4.34 18.71
CA ARG A 227 -8.53 -5.17 18.98
C ARG A 227 -7.43 -4.88 17.99
N ARG A 228 -6.19 -4.87 18.48
CA ARG A 228 -4.99 -4.84 17.61
C ARG A 228 -5.16 -5.82 16.46
N THR A 229 -5.15 -5.32 15.23
CA THR A 229 -5.32 -6.11 14.01
C THR A 229 -4.11 -5.93 13.12
N ILE A 230 -3.39 -7.02 12.86
CA ILE A 230 -2.20 -7.03 12.02
C ILE A 230 -2.59 -7.59 10.66
N VAL A 231 -2.32 -6.84 9.60
CA VAL A 231 -2.54 -7.29 8.21
C VAL A 231 -1.25 -7.72 7.57
N SER A 232 -1.27 -8.86 6.91
CA SER A 232 -0.16 -9.40 6.12
C SER A 232 -0.62 -9.83 4.72
N CYS A 233 0.30 -9.89 3.78
CA CYS A 233 0.06 -10.42 2.43
C CYS A 233 1.28 -11.20 1.91
N GLY A 234 1.64 -11.05 0.63
CA GLY A 234 2.88 -11.61 0.07
C GLY A 234 4.14 -10.85 0.52
N SER A 235 4.14 -9.52 0.36
CA SER A 235 5.30 -8.63 0.53
C SER A 235 5.00 -7.32 1.27
N GLY A 236 3.84 -7.18 1.92
CA GLY A 236 3.43 -5.97 2.62
C GLY A 236 2.76 -4.90 1.73
N VAL A 237 2.94 -4.93 0.42
CA VAL A 237 2.33 -3.95 -0.50
C VAL A 237 0.81 -4.06 -0.50
N GLY A 238 0.26 -5.23 -0.84
CA GLY A 238 -1.20 -5.45 -0.85
C GLY A 238 -1.87 -5.29 0.52
N ALA A 239 -1.14 -5.62 1.61
CA ALA A 239 -1.61 -5.42 2.97
C ALA A 239 -1.89 -3.94 3.29
N SER A 240 -1.20 -2.99 2.63
CA SER A 240 -1.45 -1.56 2.82
C SER A 240 -2.83 -1.14 2.33
N GLY A 241 -3.33 -1.72 1.23
CA GLY A 241 -4.72 -1.53 0.78
C GLY A 241 -5.73 -2.10 1.77
N SER A 242 -5.45 -3.29 2.30
CA SER A 242 -6.28 -3.93 3.33
C SER A 242 -6.29 -3.14 4.64
N TYR A 243 -5.15 -2.55 5.04
CA TYR A 243 -5.07 -1.63 6.16
C TYR A 243 -6.06 -0.46 6.00
N LEU A 244 -6.07 0.18 4.83
CA LEU A 244 -6.99 1.29 4.54
C LEU A 244 -8.46 0.82 4.55
N ALA A 245 -8.75 -0.35 3.98
CA ALA A 245 -10.10 -0.92 3.97
C ALA A 245 -10.61 -1.24 5.39
N LEU A 246 -9.74 -1.72 6.29
CA LEU A 246 -10.11 -1.97 7.68
C LEU A 246 -10.37 -0.67 8.45
N LEU A 247 -9.62 0.41 8.19
CA LEU A 247 -9.92 1.71 8.77
C LEU A 247 -11.30 2.21 8.33
N GLU A 248 -11.66 2.07 7.06
CA GLU A 248 -13.01 2.40 6.56
C GLU A 248 -14.10 1.48 7.15
N ALA A 249 -13.75 0.24 7.48
CA ALA A 249 -14.63 -0.69 8.21
C ALA A 249 -14.78 -0.34 9.72
N GLY A 250 -14.07 0.69 10.20
CA GLY A 250 -14.14 1.17 11.59
C GLY A 250 -13.21 0.46 12.57
N PHE A 251 -12.17 -0.22 12.09
CA PHE A 251 -11.11 -0.74 12.96
C PHE A 251 -10.23 0.41 13.46
N THR A 252 -9.91 0.40 14.76
CA THR A 252 -9.22 1.52 15.43
C THR A 252 -7.73 1.30 15.66
N ASP A 253 -7.27 0.04 15.65
CA ASP A 253 -5.87 -0.33 15.87
C ASP A 253 -5.42 -1.35 14.81
N VAL A 254 -4.97 -0.84 13.65
CA VAL A 254 -4.54 -1.65 12.51
C VAL A 254 -3.06 -1.38 12.21
N ALA A 255 -2.30 -2.44 12.01
CA ALA A 255 -0.90 -2.35 11.59
C ALA A 255 -0.59 -3.26 10.40
N VAL A 256 0.35 -2.85 9.57
CA VAL A 256 0.87 -3.67 8.48
C VAL A 256 2.10 -4.43 8.94
N TYR A 257 2.07 -5.76 8.83
CA TYR A 257 3.28 -6.56 8.89
C TYR A 257 4.01 -6.46 7.55
N ASP A 258 4.97 -5.58 7.53
CA ASP A 258 5.69 -5.16 6.34
C ASP A 258 6.49 -6.31 5.68
N GLY A 259 6.99 -7.27 6.47
CA GLY A 259 7.68 -8.47 5.98
C GLY A 259 6.78 -9.50 5.33
N SER A 260 5.58 -9.60 5.84
CA SER A 260 4.55 -10.48 5.31
C SER A 260 5.03 -11.94 5.10
N TRP A 261 4.41 -12.64 4.17
CA TRP A 261 4.77 -14.03 3.86
C TRP A 261 6.21 -14.20 3.37
N MET A 262 6.75 -13.23 2.64
CA MET A 262 8.11 -13.32 2.09
C MET A 262 9.16 -13.47 3.20
N GLU A 263 9.12 -12.62 4.22
CA GLU A 263 10.01 -12.74 5.37
C GLU A 263 9.68 -13.99 6.19
N TRP A 264 8.39 -14.22 6.45
CA TRP A 264 7.95 -15.33 7.30
C TRP A 264 8.40 -16.69 6.79
N SER A 265 8.22 -16.93 5.49
CA SER A 265 8.60 -18.19 4.86
C SER A 265 10.12 -18.35 4.71
N HIS A 266 10.85 -17.26 4.43
CA HIS A 266 12.30 -17.28 4.35
C HIS A 266 12.93 -17.64 5.70
N ASP A 267 12.43 -17.08 6.79
CA ASP A 267 12.95 -17.32 8.15
C ASP A 267 12.44 -18.63 8.77
N ASN A 268 11.70 -19.45 8.00
CA ASN A 268 11.14 -20.74 8.44
C ASN A 268 10.32 -20.66 9.73
N LEU A 269 9.51 -19.60 9.88
CA LEU A 269 8.70 -19.35 11.06
C LEU A 269 7.44 -20.24 11.10
N PRO A 270 6.71 -20.33 12.23
CA PRO A 270 5.57 -21.25 12.38
C PRO A 270 4.48 -21.10 11.33
N THR A 271 4.19 -22.16 10.61
CA THR A 271 3.16 -22.21 9.56
C THR A 271 2.20 -23.38 9.77
N VAL A 272 1.03 -23.28 9.16
CA VAL A 272 0.03 -24.36 9.07
C VAL A 272 -0.30 -24.62 7.59
N PRO A 273 -0.73 -25.86 7.23
CA PRO A 273 -1.28 -26.10 5.91
C PRO A 273 -2.43 -25.14 5.61
N LYS A 274 -2.47 -24.61 4.39
CA LYS A 274 -3.56 -23.75 3.94
C LYS A 274 -4.90 -24.50 4.04
N LYS A 275 -5.91 -23.87 4.66
CA LYS A 275 -7.27 -24.42 4.66
C LYS A 275 -7.81 -24.38 3.23
N ARG A 276 -8.28 -25.53 2.76
CA ARG A 276 -8.94 -25.68 1.43
C ARG A 276 -10.32 -25.05 1.43
#